data_c95595fe10911e9f6e5514e3adfee189
#
_entry.id   c95595fe10911e9f6e5514e3adfee189
#
_cell.length_a   1.000
_cell.length_b   1.000
_cell.length_c   1.000
_cell.angle_alpha   90.00
_cell.angle_beta   90.00
_cell.angle_gamma   90.00
#
_symmetry.space_group_name_H-M   'P 1'
#
loop_
_entity.id
_entity.type
_entity.pdbx_description
1 polymer ?
#
loop_
_entity_poly.entity_id
_entity_poly.type
_entity_poly.pdbx_seq_one_letter_code
_entity_poly.pdbx_strand_id
1 'polypeptide(L)'
;LEHAPDALTLLWQQVEDDILRDVARRISKMEALTPTANWQLWRYQQTEAVRQDVVKKLARYTGKSEAAIRQLMQEAATRALEAEDQIYYHYSMEPTPFEDSAALQALLNAGYAQTAGTFRNLTGTTANTVSGQFEAALDRAHLKVSTGAFDYKSTVKSAVDSLADSLKYITYPTGHQDTLEVAARRAVLTGVNQTAAKLQVARADEMGVEFFAVTAHGGARPSHAAWQGKTYHRGGAVDYLGKHYEDFESVTGYGTGAGLCGWNCRHTFFSVFPEL
;
A
#
# COMPACT_ATOMS: atom_id res chain seq x y z
N LEU A 1 4.38 8.40 12.94
CA LEU A 1 3.88 7.65 11.76
C LEU A 1 4.45 6.23 11.65
N GLU A 2 5.62 5.90 12.21
CA GLU A 2 6.23 4.56 12.09
C GLU A 2 5.41 3.44 12.77
N HIS A 3 4.67 3.73 13.84
CA HIS A 3 3.86 2.76 14.60
C HIS A 3 2.37 2.74 14.21
N ALA A 4 1.93 3.65 13.35
CA ALA A 4 0.53 3.74 12.93
C ALA A 4 0.01 2.51 12.14
N PRO A 5 0.85 1.70 11.43
CA PRO A 5 0.41 0.52 10.71
C PRO A 5 0.19 -0.74 11.56
N ASP A 6 0.58 -0.77 12.85
CA ASP A 6 0.64 -2.03 13.62
C ASP A 6 -0.74 -2.69 13.78
N ALA A 7 -1.80 -1.90 14.03
CA ALA A 7 -3.16 -2.42 14.11
C ALA A 7 -3.68 -2.95 12.75
N LEU A 8 -3.29 -2.30 11.66
CA LEU A 8 -3.61 -2.75 10.30
C LEU A 8 -2.81 -4.01 9.93
N THR A 9 -1.55 -4.07 10.31
CA THR A 9 -0.69 -5.25 10.14
C THR A 9 -1.32 -6.49 10.78
N LEU A 10 -1.72 -6.42 12.06
CA LEU A 10 -2.40 -7.52 12.75
C LEU A 10 -3.72 -7.92 12.07
N LEU A 11 -4.48 -6.96 11.58
CA LEU A 11 -5.71 -7.23 10.86
C LEU A 11 -5.46 -8.03 9.58
N TRP A 12 -4.41 -7.69 8.82
CA TRP A 12 -4.08 -8.37 7.57
C TRP A 12 -3.44 -9.74 7.78
N GLN A 13 -2.69 -9.95 8.87
CA GLN A 13 -2.23 -11.29 9.29
C GLN A 13 -3.41 -12.23 9.60
N GLN A 14 -4.46 -11.72 10.25
CA GLN A 14 -5.69 -12.50 10.46
C GLN A 14 -6.38 -12.89 9.15
N VAL A 15 -6.34 -12.03 8.13
CA VAL A 15 -6.87 -12.36 6.80
C VAL A 15 -6.11 -13.51 6.16
N GLU A 16 -4.77 -13.48 6.20
CA GLU A 16 -3.93 -14.55 5.67
C GLU A 16 -4.26 -15.89 6.34
N ASP A 17 -4.34 -15.91 7.66
CA ASP A 17 -4.71 -17.10 8.43
C ASP A 17 -6.09 -17.64 8.07
N ASP A 18 -7.09 -16.77 7.94
CA ASP A 18 -8.46 -17.15 7.58
C ASP A 18 -8.56 -17.71 6.16
N ILE A 19 -7.79 -17.17 5.22
CA ILE A 19 -7.71 -17.67 3.83
C ILE A 19 -7.04 -19.05 3.81
N LEU A 20 -5.88 -19.17 4.48
CA LEU A 20 -5.12 -20.42 4.55
C LEU A 20 -5.95 -21.57 5.15
N ARG A 21 -6.64 -21.32 6.26
CA ARG A 21 -7.51 -22.32 6.91
C ARG A 21 -8.67 -22.76 6.03
N ASP A 22 -9.28 -21.84 5.29
CA ASP A 22 -10.40 -22.17 4.41
C ASP A 22 -9.95 -23.02 3.21
N VAL A 23 -8.85 -22.63 2.59
CA VAL A 23 -8.25 -23.37 1.46
C VAL A 23 -7.80 -24.76 1.90
N ALA A 24 -7.09 -24.89 3.02
CA ALA A 24 -6.67 -26.18 3.57
C ALA A 24 -7.86 -27.09 3.88
N ARG A 25 -8.93 -26.53 4.48
CA ARG A 25 -10.16 -27.27 4.75
C ARG A 25 -10.84 -27.79 3.47
N ARG A 26 -10.83 -27.02 2.39
CA ARG A 26 -11.42 -27.44 1.11
C ARG A 26 -10.63 -28.57 0.48
N ILE A 27 -9.31 -28.51 0.49
CA ILE A 27 -8.44 -29.57 -0.02
C ILE A 27 -8.61 -30.86 0.82
N SER A 28 -8.67 -30.74 2.14
CA SER A 28 -8.84 -31.93 3.02
C SER A 28 -10.21 -32.61 2.87
N LYS A 29 -11.21 -31.93 2.31
CA LYS A 29 -12.54 -32.49 2.01
C LYS A 29 -12.68 -33.03 0.58
N MET A 30 -11.61 -32.98 -0.21
CA MET A 30 -11.63 -33.62 -1.53
C MET A 30 -11.96 -35.11 -1.38
N GLU A 31 -13.08 -35.54 -1.94
CA GLU A 31 -13.40 -36.98 -2.09
C GLU A 31 -12.66 -37.53 -3.30
N ALA A 32 -12.55 -38.88 -3.37
CA ALA A 32 -11.73 -39.58 -4.36
C ALA A 32 -11.79 -38.96 -5.75
N LEU A 33 -10.64 -38.56 -6.26
CA LEU A 33 -10.45 -37.93 -7.56
C LEU A 33 -10.77 -38.93 -8.68
N THR A 34 -11.93 -38.81 -9.32
CA THR A 34 -12.27 -39.59 -10.50
C THR A 34 -11.74 -38.88 -11.76
N PRO A 35 -11.08 -39.56 -12.70
CA PRO A 35 -10.50 -38.97 -13.91
C PRO A 35 -11.56 -38.79 -15.01
N THR A 36 -12.54 -37.92 -14.81
CA THR A 36 -13.65 -37.72 -15.76
C THR A 36 -13.96 -36.21 -15.93
N ALA A 37 -14.85 -35.89 -16.88
CA ALA A 37 -15.40 -34.53 -17.07
C ALA A 37 -15.94 -33.92 -15.76
N ASN A 38 -16.38 -34.75 -14.82
CA ASN A 38 -16.82 -34.32 -13.48
C ASN A 38 -15.69 -33.71 -12.66
N TRP A 39 -14.44 -34.18 -12.79
CA TRP A 39 -13.29 -33.54 -12.13
C TRP A 39 -13.07 -32.12 -12.59
N GLN A 40 -13.07 -31.87 -13.90
CA GLN A 40 -12.85 -30.49 -14.41
C GLN A 40 -13.94 -29.54 -13.97
N LEU A 41 -15.22 -29.96 -14.01
CA LEU A 41 -16.35 -29.18 -13.56
C LEU A 41 -16.25 -28.91 -12.05
N TRP A 42 -15.97 -29.95 -11.25
CA TRP A 42 -15.82 -29.82 -9.81
C TRP A 42 -14.64 -28.90 -9.47
N ARG A 43 -13.48 -29.05 -10.10
CA ARG A 43 -12.32 -28.15 -9.95
C ARG A 43 -12.67 -26.71 -10.22
N TYR A 44 -13.32 -26.43 -11.35
CA TYR A 44 -13.76 -25.08 -11.70
C TYR A 44 -14.69 -24.49 -10.62
N GLN A 45 -15.68 -25.24 -10.17
CA GLN A 45 -16.61 -24.82 -9.14
C GLN A 45 -15.89 -24.52 -7.80
N GLN A 46 -14.93 -25.35 -7.40
CA GLN A 46 -14.16 -25.12 -6.18
C GLN A 46 -13.24 -23.90 -6.30
N THR A 47 -12.57 -23.72 -7.44
CA THR A 47 -11.71 -22.56 -7.70
C THR A 47 -12.51 -21.26 -7.67
N GLU A 48 -13.68 -21.22 -8.29
CA GLU A 48 -14.56 -20.06 -8.29
C GLU A 48 -15.12 -19.76 -6.87
N ALA A 49 -15.51 -20.81 -6.13
CA ALA A 49 -15.97 -20.68 -4.75
C ALA A 49 -14.86 -20.12 -3.84
N VAL A 50 -13.62 -20.59 -3.99
CA VAL A 50 -12.46 -20.02 -3.25
C VAL A 50 -12.28 -18.55 -3.60
N ARG A 51 -12.27 -18.21 -4.88
CA ARG A 51 -12.13 -16.82 -5.32
C ARG A 51 -13.19 -15.90 -4.70
N GLN A 52 -14.45 -16.31 -4.72
CA GLN A 52 -15.55 -15.53 -4.15
C GLN A 52 -15.44 -15.40 -2.63
N ASP A 53 -15.06 -16.46 -1.93
CA ASP A 53 -14.90 -16.42 -0.47
C ASP A 53 -13.72 -15.55 -0.05
N VAL A 54 -12.62 -15.58 -0.82
CA VAL A 54 -11.47 -14.67 -0.61
C VAL A 54 -11.91 -13.22 -0.81
N VAL A 55 -12.64 -12.91 -1.88
CA VAL A 55 -13.18 -11.57 -2.13
C VAL A 55 -14.07 -11.11 -0.95
N LYS A 56 -15.00 -11.97 -0.49
CA LYS A 56 -15.89 -11.63 0.64
C LYS A 56 -15.11 -11.39 1.93
N LYS A 57 -14.12 -12.23 2.25
CA LYS A 57 -13.24 -12.06 3.41
C LYS A 57 -12.48 -10.75 3.33
N LEU A 58 -11.77 -10.53 2.22
CA LEU A 58 -11.02 -9.31 2.00
C LEU A 58 -11.90 -8.06 2.04
N ALA A 59 -13.09 -8.07 1.43
CA ALA A 59 -14.03 -6.95 1.48
C ALA A 59 -14.44 -6.61 2.94
N ARG A 60 -14.72 -7.65 3.75
CA ARG A 60 -15.05 -7.45 5.17
C ARG A 60 -13.90 -6.83 5.95
N TYR A 61 -12.67 -7.26 5.71
CA TYR A 61 -11.48 -6.71 6.37
C TYR A 61 -11.09 -5.34 5.79
N THR A 62 -11.27 -5.11 4.48
CA THR A 62 -11.08 -3.81 3.85
C THR A 62 -12.02 -2.77 4.45
N GLY A 63 -13.31 -3.10 4.67
CA GLY A 63 -14.25 -2.19 5.33
C GLY A 63 -13.82 -1.77 6.74
N LYS A 64 -13.23 -2.69 7.52
CA LYS A 64 -12.62 -2.36 8.82
C LYS A 64 -11.36 -1.51 8.67
N SER A 65 -10.54 -1.81 7.65
CA SER A 65 -9.33 -1.07 7.36
C SER A 65 -9.63 0.33 6.85
N GLU A 66 -10.69 0.52 6.08
CA GLU A 66 -11.09 1.83 5.53
C GLU A 66 -11.37 2.85 6.64
N ALA A 67 -12.05 2.47 7.72
CA ALA A 67 -12.28 3.36 8.86
C ALA A 67 -10.96 3.74 9.56
N ALA A 68 -10.10 2.76 9.81
CA ALA A 68 -8.79 2.98 10.43
C ALA A 68 -7.87 3.82 9.53
N ILE A 69 -7.89 3.60 8.22
CA ILE A 69 -7.11 4.39 7.26
C ILE A 69 -7.61 5.85 7.23
N ARG A 70 -8.93 6.05 7.22
CA ARG A 70 -9.51 7.41 7.26
C ARG A 70 -9.04 8.17 8.50
N GLN A 71 -9.14 7.55 9.66
CA GLN A 71 -8.67 8.14 10.92
C GLN A 71 -7.18 8.45 10.86
N LEU A 72 -6.36 7.50 10.44
CA LEU A 72 -4.91 7.67 10.33
C LEU A 72 -4.53 8.79 9.37
N MET A 73 -5.20 8.87 8.21
CA MET A 73 -4.94 9.94 7.24
C MET A 73 -5.35 11.30 7.76
N GLN A 74 -6.46 11.39 8.49
CA GLN A 74 -6.88 12.64 9.12
C GLN A 74 -5.90 13.09 10.21
N GLU A 75 -5.49 12.18 11.10
CA GLU A 75 -4.48 12.49 12.13
C GLU A 75 -3.13 12.91 11.52
N ALA A 76 -2.69 12.23 10.47
CA ALA A 76 -1.45 12.58 9.78
C ALA A 76 -1.54 13.93 9.06
N ALA A 77 -2.67 14.22 8.41
CA ALA A 77 -2.94 15.49 7.75
C ALA A 77 -2.94 16.64 8.75
N THR A 78 -3.66 16.50 9.87
CA THR A 78 -3.72 17.50 10.94
C THR A 78 -2.33 17.79 11.49
N ARG A 79 -1.56 16.75 11.85
CA ARG A 79 -0.19 16.94 12.36
C ARG A 79 0.76 17.59 11.35
N ALA A 80 0.63 17.22 10.06
CA ALA A 80 1.48 17.81 9.03
C ALA A 80 1.19 19.30 8.84
N LEU A 81 -0.09 19.67 8.82
CA LEU A 81 -0.51 21.08 8.74
C LEU A 81 -0.17 21.87 10.00
N GLU A 82 -0.41 21.32 11.19
CA GLU A 82 -0.03 21.97 12.45
C GLU A 82 1.47 22.28 12.50
N ALA A 83 2.31 21.33 12.09
CA ALA A 83 3.76 21.55 12.04
C ALA A 83 4.16 22.63 11.03
N GLU A 84 3.52 22.65 9.87
CA GLU A 84 3.73 23.62 8.81
C GLU A 84 3.21 25.01 9.24
N ASP A 85 2.01 25.08 9.83
CA ASP A 85 1.39 26.32 10.28
C ASP A 85 2.21 27.00 11.39
N GLN A 86 2.93 26.23 12.26
CA GLN A 86 3.86 26.81 13.23
C GLN A 86 4.99 27.59 12.56
N ILE A 87 5.46 27.17 11.39
CA ILE A 87 6.47 27.91 10.62
C ILE A 87 5.87 29.25 10.19
N TYR A 88 4.68 29.26 9.63
CA TYR A 88 4.00 30.48 9.18
C TYR A 88 3.69 31.46 10.32
N TYR A 89 3.20 30.96 11.45
CA TYR A 89 2.97 31.78 12.65
C TYR A 89 4.27 32.43 13.16
N HIS A 90 5.40 31.72 13.08
CA HIS A 90 6.69 32.32 13.47
C HIS A 90 7.04 33.54 12.63
N TYR A 91 6.62 33.56 11.37
CA TYR A 91 6.80 34.72 10.46
C TYR A 91 5.59 35.66 10.41
N SER A 92 4.70 35.60 11.41
CA SER A 92 3.51 36.48 11.51
C SER A 92 2.57 36.36 10.32
N MET A 93 2.51 35.16 9.68
CA MET A 93 1.56 34.82 8.66
C MET A 93 0.40 34.07 9.31
N GLU A 94 -0.81 34.18 8.76
CA GLU A 94 -2.02 33.59 9.32
C GLU A 94 -2.63 32.59 8.31
N PRO A 95 -2.25 31.31 8.36
CA PRO A 95 -2.85 30.29 7.49
C PRO A 95 -4.33 30.06 7.84
N THR A 96 -5.15 29.81 6.82
CA THR A 96 -6.57 29.46 7.01
C THR A 96 -6.70 28.17 7.82
N PRO A 97 -7.49 28.08 8.90
CA PRO A 97 -7.72 26.86 9.64
C PRO A 97 -8.17 25.72 8.70
N PHE A 98 -7.72 24.48 8.98
CA PHE A 98 -8.05 23.32 8.14
C PHE A 98 -9.57 23.15 7.97
N GLU A 99 -10.32 23.37 9.05
CA GLU A 99 -11.79 23.24 9.08
C GLU A 99 -12.49 24.26 8.17
N ASP A 100 -11.86 25.39 7.92
CA ASP A 100 -12.39 26.47 7.09
C ASP A 100 -11.92 26.40 5.64
N SER A 101 -10.94 25.52 5.33
CA SER A 101 -10.38 25.36 4.00
C SER A 101 -11.02 24.19 3.24
N ALA A 102 -12.01 24.49 2.38
CA ALA A 102 -12.64 23.51 1.51
C ALA A 102 -11.64 22.81 0.56
N ALA A 103 -10.58 23.53 0.15
CA ALA A 103 -9.53 22.98 -0.71
C ALA A 103 -8.70 21.91 0.00
N LEU A 104 -8.27 22.15 1.24
CA LEU A 104 -7.52 21.16 2.02
C LEU A 104 -8.37 19.95 2.37
N GLN A 105 -9.63 20.14 2.73
CA GLN A 105 -10.58 19.05 2.98
C GLN A 105 -10.82 18.20 1.71
N ALA A 106 -10.94 18.83 0.54
CA ALA A 106 -11.08 18.11 -0.73
C ALA A 106 -9.83 17.28 -1.05
N LEU A 107 -8.63 17.80 -0.80
CA LEU A 107 -7.36 17.06 -0.96
C LEU A 107 -7.27 15.85 -0.03
N LEU A 108 -7.65 15.98 1.23
CA LEU A 108 -7.70 14.86 2.17
C LEU A 108 -8.67 13.78 1.69
N ASN A 109 -9.87 14.16 1.27
CA ASN A 109 -10.87 13.22 0.75
C ASN A 109 -10.41 12.52 -0.53
N ALA A 110 -9.75 13.24 -1.45
CA ALA A 110 -9.16 12.67 -2.66
C ALA A 110 -8.05 11.67 -2.33
N GLY A 111 -7.17 11.99 -1.39
CA GLY A 111 -6.12 11.09 -0.90
C GLY A 111 -6.71 9.82 -0.28
N TYR A 112 -7.75 9.95 0.53
CA TYR A 112 -8.47 8.80 1.07
C TYR A 112 -9.08 7.92 -0.04
N ALA A 113 -9.77 8.51 -1.01
CA ALA A 113 -10.38 7.77 -2.11
C ALA A 113 -9.33 7.01 -2.96
N GLN A 114 -8.17 7.63 -3.20
CA GLN A 114 -7.03 7.00 -3.89
C GLN A 114 -6.49 5.81 -3.10
N THR A 115 -6.27 5.96 -1.80
CA THR A 115 -5.78 4.89 -0.92
C THR A 115 -6.78 3.74 -0.83
N ALA A 116 -8.07 4.02 -0.65
CA ALA A 116 -9.13 3.00 -0.67
C ALA A 116 -9.21 2.27 -2.04
N GLY A 117 -8.97 2.97 -3.15
CA GLY A 117 -8.86 2.38 -4.49
C GLY A 117 -7.71 1.37 -4.59
N THR A 118 -6.56 1.70 -4.02
CA THR A 118 -5.40 0.80 -3.95
C THR A 118 -5.73 -0.48 -3.18
N PHE A 119 -6.47 -0.38 -2.08
CA PHE A 119 -6.92 -1.55 -1.32
C PHE A 119 -7.91 -2.42 -2.08
N ARG A 120 -8.84 -1.83 -2.83
CA ARG A 120 -9.75 -2.61 -3.70
C ARG A 120 -8.99 -3.38 -4.78
N ASN A 121 -7.99 -2.77 -5.39
CA ASN A 121 -7.12 -3.44 -6.35
C ASN A 121 -6.31 -4.57 -5.71
N LEU A 122 -5.79 -4.37 -4.50
CA LEU A 122 -5.10 -5.39 -3.72
C LEU A 122 -6.02 -6.60 -3.44
N THR A 123 -7.30 -6.36 -3.10
CA THR A 123 -8.31 -7.39 -2.92
C THR A 123 -8.48 -8.26 -4.17
N GLY A 124 -8.63 -7.64 -5.35
CA GLY A 124 -8.76 -8.35 -6.62
C GLY A 124 -7.51 -9.17 -6.96
N THR A 125 -6.33 -8.58 -6.81
CA THR A 125 -5.05 -9.27 -7.05
C THR A 125 -4.87 -10.46 -6.13
N THR A 126 -5.16 -10.30 -4.83
CA THR A 126 -5.06 -11.39 -3.84
C THR A 126 -6.02 -12.53 -4.17
N ALA A 127 -7.28 -12.22 -4.47
CA ALA A 127 -8.27 -13.24 -4.81
C ALA A 127 -7.88 -14.06 -6.05
N ASN A 128 -7.35 -13.39 -7.07
CA ASN A 128 -6.88 -14.07 -8.28
C ASN A 128 -5.62 -14.92 -8.01
N THR A 129 -4.68 -14.42 -7.22
CA THR A 129 -3.48 -15.17 -6.84
C THR A 129 -3.85 -16.42 -6.03
N VAL A 130 -4.69 -16.29 -5.00
CA VAL A 130 -5.10 -17.41 -4.15
C VAL A 130 -5.86 -18.47 -4.96
N SER A 131 -6.82 -18.06 -5.79
CA SER A 131 -7.59 -19.03 -6.62
C SER A 131 -6.71 -19.73 -7.64
N GLY A 132 -5.77 -19.08 -8.28
CA GLY A 132 -4.82 -19.68 -9.20
C GLY A 132 -3.86 -20.67 -8.53
N GLN A 133 -3.36 -20.34 -7.35
CA GLN A 133 -2.51 -21.25 -6.56
C GLN A 133 -3.29 -22.47 -6.05
N PHE A 134 -4.55 -22.28 -5.64
CA PHE A 134 -5.44 -23.36 -5.26
C PHE A 134 -5.70 -24.30 -6.45
N GLU A 135 -6.02 -23.77 -7.62
CA GLU A 135 -6.21 -24.52 -8.85
C GLU A 135 -4.96 -25.35 -9.21
N ALA A 136 -3.79 -24.74 -9.19
CA ALA A 136 -2.52 -25.43 -9.47
C ALA A 136 -2.21 -26.53 -8.44
N ALA A 137 -2.59 -26.36 -7.17
CA ALA A 137 -2.44 -27.40 -6.16
C ALA A 137 -3.40 -28.57 -6.39
N LEU A 138 -4.65 -28.31 -6.79
CA LEU A 138 -5.61 -29.34 -7.18
C LEU A 138 -5.12 -30.15 -8.38
N ASP A 139 -4.58 -29.49 -9.42
CA ASP A 139 -4.06 -30.15 -10.60
C ASP A 139 -2.86 -31.05 -10.27
N ARG A 140 -1.94 -30.56 -9.44
CA ARG A 140 -0.82 -31.42 -8.98
C ARG A 140 -1.29 -32.60 -8.16
N ALA A 141 -2.28 -32.41 -7.27
CA ALA A 141 -2.84 -33.51 -6.49
C ALA A 141 -3.53 -34.55 -7.39
N HIS A 142 -4.34 -34.09 -8.34
CA HIS A 142 -5.00 -34.97 -9.32
C HIS A 142 -3.99 -35.78 -10.14
N LEU A 143 -2.95 -35.13 -10.66
CA LEU A 143 -1.89 -35.84 -11.43
C LEU A 143 -1.19 -36.90 -10.59
N LYS A 144 -0.84 -36.59 -9.32
CA LYS A 144 -0.19 -37.58 -8.43
C LYS A 144 -1.05 -38.79 -8.12
N VAL A 145 -2.34 -38.58 -7.89
CA VAL A 145 -3.28 -39.71 -7.61
C VAL A 145 -3.58 -40.50 -8.90
N SER A 146 -3.83 -39.83 -10.03
CA SER A 146 -4.17 -40.48 -11.29
C SER A 146 -3.03 -41.31 -11.89
N THR A 147 -1.78 -40.97 -11.60
CA THR A 147 -0.61 -41.77 -12.00
C THR A 147 -0.39 -43.01 -11.12
N GLY A 148 -1.13 -43.16 -10.00
CA GLY A 148 -0.98 -44.25 -9.05
C GLY A 148 0.34 -44.23 -8.26
N ALA A 149 1.16 -43.18 -8.40
CA ALA A 149 2.47 -43.08 -7.76
C ALA A 149 2.39 -42.73 -6.28
N PHE A 150 1.26 -42.14 -5.83
CA PHE A 150 1.10 -41.63 -4.47
C PHE A 150 -0.28 -41.97 -3.92
N ASP A 151 -0.36 -42.25 -2.62
CA ASP A 151 -1.65 -42.43 -1.96
C ASP A 151 -2.37 -41.08 -1.77
N TYR A 152 -3.68 -41.16 -1.65
CA TYR A 152 -4.55 -39.97 -1.55
C TYR A 152 -4.18 -39.09 -0.35
N LYS A 153 -3.92 -39.67 0.83
CA LYS A 153 -3.69 -38.97 2.08
C LYS A 153 -2.39 -38.15 2.04
N SER A 154 -1.30 -38.78 1.54
CA SER A 154 -0.02 -38.10 1.37
C SER A 154 -0.07 -36.98 0.32
N THR A 155 -0.86 -37.22 -0.75
CA THR A 155 -1.08 -36.25 -1.81
C THR A 155 -1.84 -35.00 -1.30
N VAL A 156 -2.92 -35.17 -0.53
CA VAL A 156 -3.68 -34.11 0.08
C VAL A 156 -2.78 -33.29 1.03
N LYS A 157 -2.01 -33.98 1.90
CA LYS A 157 -1.08 -33.31 2.80
C LYS A 157 -0.06 -32.47 2.03
N SER A 158 0.59 -33.07 1.01
CA SER A 158 1.57 -32.35 0.18
C SER A 158 0.96 -31.13 -0.54
N ALA A 159 -0.29 -31.23 -0.98
CA ALA A 159 -0.99 -30.09 -1.60
C ALA A 159 -1.27 -28.97 -0.61
N VAL A 160 -1.69 -29.28 0.62
CA VAL A 160 -1.92 -28.30 1.70
C VAL A 160 -0.61 -27.62 2.10
N ASP A 161 0.47 -28.39 2.31
CA ASP A 161 1.78 -27.85 2.68
C ASP A 161 2.32 -26.92 1.58
N SER A 162 2.24 -27.31 0.32
CA SER A 162 2.65 -26.49 -0.83
C SER A 162 1.85 -25.20 -0.96
N LEU A 163 0.55 -25.25 -0.67
CA LEU A 163 -0.30 -24.06 -0.66
C LEU A 163 0.03 -23.12 0.50
N ALA A 164 0.23 -23.63 1.70
CA ALA A 164 0.60 -22.85 2.86
C ALA A 164 1.86 -22.02 2.60
N ASP A 165 2.84 -22.58 1.86
CA ASP A 165 4.03 -21.83 1.47
C ASP A 165 3.79 -20.82 0.36
N SER A 166 2.97 -21.14 -0.64
CA SER A 166 2.75 -20.27 -1.79
C SER A 166 1.77 -19.12 -1.51
N LEU A 167 0.80 -19.30 -0.61
CA LEU A 167 -0.20 -18.29 -0.26
C LEU A 167 0.33 -17.16 0.62
N LYS A 168 1.55 -17.26 1.12
CA LYS A 168 2.23 -16.18 1.85
C LYS A 168 2.50 -14.94 0.99
N TYR A 169 2.51 -15.10 -0.34
CA TYR A 169 2.94 -14.05 -1.26
C TYR A 169 1.88 -13.70 -2.29
N ILE A 170 1.73 -12.41 -2.52
CA ILE A 170 1.01 -11.85 -3.66
C ILE A 170 2.02 -11.67 -4.79
N THR A 171 1.75 -12.22 -5.95
CA THR A 171 2.57 -12.03 -7.14
C THR A 171 1.95 -10.97 -8.04
N TYR A 172 2.70 -9.91 -8.31
CA TYR A 172 2.31 -8.85 -9.23
C TYR A 172 2.61 -9.23 -10.68
N PRO A 173 1.97 -8.59 -11.67
CA PRO A 173 2.24 -8.85 -13.09
C PRO A 173 3.71 -8.67 -13.49
N THR A 174 4.47 -7.86 -12.74
CA THR A 174 5.92 -7.64 -12.92
C THR A 174 6.78 -8.78 -12.39
N GLY A 175 6.18 -9.82 -11.78
CA GLY A 175 6.89 -10.91 -11.10
C GLY A 175 7.35 -10.58 -9.67
N HIS A 176 7.17 -9.33 -9.22
CA HIS A 176 7.46 -8.96 -7.83
C HIS A 176 6.51 -9.66 -6.86
N GLN A 177 7.02 -10.07 -5.70
CA GLN A 177 6.24 -10.73 -4.65
C GLN A 177 6.33 -9.97 -3.33
N ASP A 178 5.19 -9.77 -2.69
CA ASP A 178 5.06 -9.26 -1.33
C ASP A 178 4.15 -10.16 -0.51
N THR A 179 4.33 -10.18 0.80
CA THR A 179 3.27 -10.68 1.69
C THR A 179 2.08 -9.71 1.66
N LEU A 180 0.89 -10.20 1.97
CA LEU A 180 -0.32 -9.37 2.00
C LEU A 180 -0.17 -8.21 3.00
N GLU A 181 0.44 -8.48 4.15
CA GLU A 181 0.77 -7.48 5.16
C GLU A 181 1.67 -6.37 4.60
N VAL A 182 2.78 -6.75 3.95
CA VAL A 182 3.73 -5.79 3.38
C VAL A 182 3.08 -4.94 2.31
N ALA A 183 2.26 -5.54 1.45
CA ALA A 183 1.52 -4.83 0.41
C ALA A 183 0.52 -3.83 1.00
N ALA A 184 -0.25 -4.24 2.02
CA ALA A 184 -1.21 -3.38 2.71
C ALA A 184 -0.52 -2.22 3.44
N ARG A 185 0.54 -2.52 4.21
CA ARG A 185 1.34 -1.50 4.90
C ARG A 185 1.91 -0.47 3.93
N ARG A 186 2.49 -0.92 2.82
CA ARG A 186 3.04 -0.03 1.79
C ARG A 186 1.97 0.87 1.18
N ALA A 187 0.79 0.34 0.89
CA ALA A 187 -0.32 1.13 0.33
C ALA A 187 -0.75 2.24 1.30
N VAL A 188 -0.89 1.95 2.60
CA VAL A 188 -1.25 2.94 3.62
C VAL A 188 -0.18 4.00 3.76
N LEU A 189 1.08 3.62 3.99
CA LEU A 189 2.16 4.58 4.21
C LEU A 189 2.34 5.50 3.01
N THR A 190 2.28 4.94 1.79
CA THR A 190 2.37 5.74 0.57
C THR A 190 1.19 6.72 0.47
N GLY A 191 -0.04 6.26 0.71
CA GLY A 191 -1.24 7.10 0.66
C GLY A 191 -1.19 8.24 1.69
N VAL A 192 -0.79 7.94 2.91
CA VAL A 192 -0.63 8.93 3.99
C VAL A 192 0.42 9.98 3.64
N ASN A 193 1.62 9.54 3.23
CA ASN A 193 2.71 10.46 2.89
C ASN A 193 2.37 11.35 1.69
N GLN A 194 1.78 10.78 0.64
CA GLN A 194 1.38 11.55 -0.53
C GLN A 194 0.28 12.56 -0.22
N THR A 195 -0.67 12.20 0.65
CA THR A 195 -1.75 13.12 1.04
C THR A 195 -1.20 14.25 1.90
N ALA A 196 -0.39 13.95 2.90
CA ALA A 196 0.26 14.97 3.74
C ALA A 196 1.10 15.94 2.90
N ALA A 197 1.89 15.41 1.95
CA ALA A 197 2.71 16.23 1.05
C ALA A 197 1.86 17.16 0.16
N LYS A 198 0.74 16.68 -0.37
CA LYS A 198 -0.18 17.53 -1.17
C LYS A 198 -0.81 18.64 -0.32
N LEU A 199 -1.14 18.36 0.94
CA LEU A 199 -1.65 19.36 1.86
C LEU A 199 -0.61 20.43 2.19
N GLN A 200 0.65 20.02 2.41
CA GLN A 200 1.76 20.95 2.65
C GLN A 200 2.01 21.85 1.42
N VAL A 201 2.00 21.28 0.21
CA VAL A 201 2.12 22.06 -1.03
C VAL A 201 0.96 23.07 -1.15
N ALA A 202 -0.28 22.63 -0.94
CA ALA A 202 -1.44 23.54 -1.02
C ALA A 202 -1.40 24.65 0.04
N ARG A 203 -0.89 24.35 1.22
CA ARG A 203 -0.66 25.34 2.27
C ARG A 203 0.43 26.34 1.86
N ALA A 204 1.54 25.86 1.31
CA ALA A 204 2.60 26.72 0.80
C ALA A 204 2.11 27.63 -0.33
N ASP A 205 1.26 27.09 -1.24
CA ASP A 205 0.60 27.89 -2.30
C ASP A 205 -0.28 29.01 -1.71
N GLU A 206 -1.09 28.70 -0.70
CA GLU A 206 -1.91 29.69 0.02
C GLU A 206 -1.05 30.79 0.64
N MET A 207 0.09 30.41 1.21
CA MET A 207 1.00 31.33 1.90
C MET A 207 2.01 32.01 0.98
N GLY A 208 2.03 31.69 -0.32
CA GLY A 208 2.95 32.25 -1.31
C GLY A 208 4.42 31.85 -1.11
N VAL A 209 4.67 30.65 -0.55
CA VAL A 209 6.01 30.11 -0.30
C VAL A 209 6.41 29.13 -1.37
N GLU A 210 7.59 29.33 -1.96
CA GLU A 210 8.12 28.56 -3.08
C GLU A 210 9.38 27.75 -2.73
N PHE A 211 9.91 27.87 -1.50
CA PHE A 211 11.11 27.14 -1.08
C PHE A 211 10.79 26.04 -0.09
N PHE A 212 11.32 24.84 -0.36
CA PHE A 212 11.14 23.65 0.48
C PHE A 212 12.47 23.05 0.90
N ALA A 213 12.61 22.77 2.19
CA ALA A 213 13.69 21.94 2.70
C ALA A 213 13.24 20.48 2.81
N VAL A 214 14.00 19.58 2.24
CA VAL A 214 13.74 18.13 2.29
C VAL A 214 14.44 17.52 3.50
N THR A 215 13.72 16.70 4.27
CA THR A 215 14.29 16.00 5.43
C THR A 215 15.38 15.00 5.02
N ALA A 216 16.27 14.67 5.96
CA ALA A 216 17.29 13.64 5.79
C ALA A 216 17.16 12.56 6.87
N HIS A 217 17.45 11.31 6.49
CA HIS A 217 17.51 10.21 7.46
C HIS A 217 18.56 9.16 7.05
N GLY A 218 19.05 8.43 8.03
CA GLY A 218 19.94 7.29 7.77
C GLY A 218 19.18 6.15 7.06
N GLY A 219 19.87 5.47 6.12
CA GLY A 219 19.27 4.39 5.34
C GLY A 219 18.39 4.82 4.16
N ALA A 220 18.53 6.05 3.69
CA ALA A 220 17.93 6.49 2.43
C ALA A 220 18.45 5.64 1.27
N ARG A 221 17.58 5.33 0.28
CA ARG A 221 18.04 4.66 -0.95
C ARG A 221 19.06 5.54 -1.67
N PRO A 222 20.00 4.97 -2.44
CA PRO A 222 21.03 5.74 -3.17
C PRO A 222 20.44 6.89 -4.01
N SER A 223 19.33 6.67 -4.69
CA SER A 223 18.66 7.70 -5.48
C SER A 223 18.09 8.86 -4.63
N HIS A 224 17.74 8.61 -3.37
CA HIS A 224 17.22 9.63 -2.45
C HIS A 224 18.33 10.32 -1.67
N ALA A 225 19.45 9.64 -1.43
CA ALA A 225 20.60 10.21 -0.73
C ALA A 225 21.18 11.44 -1.44
N ALA A 226 21.03 11.52 -2.75
CA ALA A 226 21.55 12.63 -3.55
C ALA A 226 20.87 13.97 -3.27
N TRP A 227 19.59 13.95 -2.92
CA TRP A 227 18.78 15.16 -2.78
C TRP A 227 18.23 15.39 -1.35
N GLN A 228 18.36 14.46 -0.41
CA GLN A 228 17.92 14.68 0.97
C GLN A 228 18.73 15.78 1.69
N GLY A 229 18.11 16.43 2.66
CA GLY A 229 18.76 17.43 3.50
C GLY A 229 19.11 18.74 2.80
N LYS A 230 18.55 18.99 1.62
CA LYS A 230 18.78 20.20 0.84
C LYS A 230 17.49 21.01 0.70
N THR A 231 17.68 22.28 0.34
CA THR A 231 16.59 23.21 0.03
C THR A 231 16.48 23.40 -1.47
N TYR A 232 15.26 23.43 -1.95
CA TYR A 232 14.88 23.53 -3.35
C TYR A 232 13.88 24.64 -3.58
N HIS A 233 13.78 25.13 -4.81
CA HIS A 233 12.75 26.07 -5.24
C HIS A 233 11.71 25.33 -6.08
N ARG A 234 10.44 25.62 -5.88
CA ARG A 234 9.34 25.08 -6.66
C ARG A 234 9.05 25.97 -7.87
N GLY A 235 8.78 25.36 -9.01
CA GLY A 235 8.49 26.09 -10.25
C GLY A 235 9.71 26.44 -11.09
N GLY A 236 10.81 25.70 -10.89
CA GLY A 236 12.06 25.83 -11.64
C GLY A 236 13.25 26.23 -10.79
N ALA A 237 14.45 26.02 -11.30
CA ALA A 237 15.67 26.46 -10.61
C ALA A 237 15.77 28.00 -10.58
N VAL A 238 16.28 28.53 -9.47
CA VAL A 238 16.42 29.98 -9.27
C VAL A 238 17.71 30.35 -8.56
N ASP A 239 18.29 31.48 -8.91
CA ASP A 239 19.35 32.13 -8.12
C ASP A 239 18.71 33.19 -7.22
N TYR A 240 18.77 32.96 -5.89
CA TYR A 240 18.14 33.83 -4.91
C TYR A 240 19.09 34.15 -3.76
N LEU A 241 19.26 35.41 -3.43
CA LEU A 241 20.20 35.93 -2.41
C LEU A 241 21.64 35.39 -2.57
N GLY A 242 22.11 35.27 -3.81
CA GLY A 242 23.47 34.79 -4.12
C GLY A 242 23.68 33.28 -3.98
N LYS A 243 22.62 32.53 -3.80
CA LYS A 243 22.64 31.07 -3.74
C LYS A 243 21.78 30.46 -4.85
N HIS A 244 22.26 29.39 -5.48
CA HIS A 244 21.51 28.62 -6.45
C HIS A 244 20.63 27.61 -5.76
N TYR A 245 19.35 27.57 -6.15
CA TYR A 245 18.38 26.56 -5.72
C TYR A 245 17.89 25.79 -6.93
N GLU A 246 18.09 24.49 -6.89
CA GLU A 246 17.61 23.57 -7.93
C GLU A 246 16.07 23.40 -7.85
N ASP A 247 15.46 22.96 -8.94
CA ASP A 247 14.02 22.73 -9.02
C ASP A 247 13.58 21.53 -8.18
N PHE A 248 12.59 21.76 -7.33
CA PHE A 248 12.06 20.80 -6.37
C PHE A 248 11.53 19.53 -7.03
N GLU A 249 10.64 19.68 -8.02
CA GLU A 249 9.99 18.55 -8.67
C GLU A 249 10.97 17.71 -9.49
N SER A 250 11.79 18.36 -10.31
CA SER A 250 12.68 17.66 -11.25
C SER A 250 13.82 16.91 -10.54
N VAL A 251 14.38 17.48 -9.47
CA VAL A 251 15.50 16.88 -8.73
C VAL A 251 15.05 15.80 -7.78
N THR A 252 13.96 16.03 -7.03
CA THR A 252 13.46 15.08 -6.04
C THR A 252 12.54 14.02 -6.64
N GLY A 253 12.04 14.23 -7.85
CA GLY A 253 11.03 13.41 -8.49
C GLY A 253 9.68 13.47 -7.77
N TYR A 254 9.40 14.55 -7.02
CA TYR A 254 8.10 14.73 -6.37
C TYR A 254 6.96 14.59 -7.37
N GLY A 255 5.88 13.93 -6.96
CA GLY A 255 4.77 13.59 -7.86
C GLY A 255 4.93 12.27 -8.62
N THR A 256 6.10 11.62 -8.57
CA THR A 256 6.34 10.30 -9.17
C THR A 256 6.34 9.18 -8.12
N GLY A 257 6.11 7.95 -8.54
CA GLY A 257 6.13 6.80 -7.63
C GLY A 257 7.51 6.51 -7.03
N ALA A 258 8.60 6.85 -7.73
CA ALA A 258 9.96 6.58 -7.28
C ALA A 258 10.60 7.76 -6.53
N GLY A 259 10.01 8.95 -6.58
CA GLY A 259 10.55 10.19 -6.03
C GLY A 259 10.18 10.46 -4.57
N LEU A 260 10.31 11.73 -4.19
CA LEU A 260 9.97 12.24 -2.86
C LEU A 260 8.49 11.98 -2.55
N CYS A 261 8.19 11.50 -1.34
CA CYS A 261 6.87 11.07 -0.90
C CYS A 261 6.23 9.96 -1.75
N GLY A 262 6.99 9.32 -2.65
CA GLY A 262 6.56 8.18 -3.46
C GLY A 262 6.58 6.85 -2.68
N TRP A 263 6.66 5.73 -3.42
CA TRP A 263 6.60 4.37 -2.84
C TRP A 263 7.70 4.10 -1.82
N ASN A 264 7.30 3.74 -0.59
CA ASN A 264 8.21 3.49 0.52
C ASN A 264 9.19 4.64 0.82
N CYS A 265 8.88 5.86 0.39
CA CYS A 265 9.65 7.04 0.74
C CYS A 265 9.32 7.43 2.19
N ARG A 266 10.38 7.69 3.00
CA ARG A 266 10.26 8.16 4.38
C ARG A 266 10.61 9.65 4.52
N HIS A 267 11.05 10.27 3.43
CA HIS A 267 11.33 11.70 3.42
C HIS A 267 10.04 12.49 3.37
N THR A 268 10.07 13.63 4.04
CA THR A 268 9.08 14.70 3.98
C THR A 268 9.79 16.00 3.64
N PHE A 269 9.07 17.07 3.51
CA PHE A 269 9.62 18.41 3.30
C PHE A 269 8.80 19.42 4.09
N PHE A 270 9.29 20.63 4.21
CA PHE A 270 8.62 21.75 4.89
C PHE A 270 9.02 23.07 4.24
N SER A 271 8.17 24.08 4.39
CA SER A 271 8.41 25.42 3.88
C SER A 271 9.57 26.11 4.59
N VAL A 272 10.37 26.84 3.83
CA VAL A 272 11.48 27.64 4.34
C VAL A 272 11.50 29.04 3.72
N PHE A 273 12.07 29.98 4.43
CA PHE A 273 12.21 31.39 4.03
C PHE A 273 13.69 31.73 3.94
N PRO A 274 14.30 31.62 2.73
CA PRO A 274 15.74 31.81 2.57
C PRO A 274 16.26 33.20 2.89
N GLU A 275 15.39 34.21 2.90
CA GLU A 275 15.69 35.59 3.25
C GLU A 275 15.80 35.86 4.76
N LEU A 276 15.36 34.92 5.56
CA LEU A 276 15.26 35.02 7.02
C LEU A 276 16.14 34.03 7.73
#